data_b39558cd8ccfbc46d3d22c4e8fcb19c4
#
_entry.id   b39558cd8ccfbc46d3d22c4e8fcb19c4
#
_cell.length_a   1.000
_cell.length_b   1.000
_cell.length_c   1.000
_cell.angle_alpha   90.00
_cell.angle_beta   90.00
_cell.angle_gamma   90.00
#
_symmetry.space_group_name_H-M   'P 1'
#
loop_
_entity.id
_entity.type
_entity.pdbx_description
1 polymer ?
#
loop_
_entity_poly.entity_id
_entity_poly.type
_entity_poly.pdbx_seq_one_letter_code
_entity_poly.pdbx_strand_id
1 'polypeptide(L)'
;MSRDSATVTRIPGCRARRLGPTAVRGVALIAVLWIVALLTVIGAGFALDMRTETTLTQELLAGARARAAAEAGVFRGIWEALKPDRRRRWRADGTERRWSFRSYRVTIALQDEGGRIDLNSGSGELLGALLTANGIEDERRAALVDAIQDWRDADDARGANGAEDPEYQAEGRAAGAKDGPFNTVAELQQVLGMSRRLYERLAPALTVHSHLPGVDAQIAPPSVLRALVTGDGSEGALEQFLEDKKQEDPDLAGDAAAPPANIPGLNTRFLSTSNGEIYTIQAMATVRRSNVASAVAHVCATIRVTNQPKRPYTVLAWREGRELF
;
A
#
# COMPACT_ATOMS: atom_id res chain seq x y z
N MET A 1 94.92 79.81 -26.49
CA MET A 1 95.77 79.15 -27.49
C MET A 1 96.21 77.83 -26.85
N SER A 2 95.90 76.82 -27.33
CA SER A 2 96.43 75.45 -27.49
C SER A 2 95.36 74.38 -27.43
N ARG A 3 95.29 73.66 -28.48
CA ARG A 3 94.42 72.52 -28.73
C ARG A 3 95.05 71.28 -28.04
N ASP A 4 94.32 70.57 -27.30
CA ASP A 4 94.68 69.19 -26.95
C ASP A 4 93.66 68.24 -27.45
N SER A 5 94.18 67.36 -28.28
CA SER A 5 93.41 66.28 -28.95
C SER A 5 93.23 65.09 -28.00
N ALA A 6 92.00 64.73 -27.67
CA ALA A 6 91.71 63.50 -26.91
C ALA A 6 91.53 62.32 -27.84
N THR A 7 92.35 61.34 -27.70
CA THR A 7 92.37 60.04 -28.40
C THR A 7 91.22 59.14 -27.93
N VAL A 8 90.29 58.78 -28.82
CA VAL A 8 89.21 57.87 -28.54
C VAL A 8 89.71 56.45 -28.72
N THR A 9 89.82 55.73 -27.62
CA THR A 9 90.10 54.31 -27.57
C THR A 9 88.81 53.51 -27.90
N ARG A 10 88.78 52.77 -29.04
CA ARG A 10 87.68 51.88 -29.43
C ARG A 10 87.75 50.62 -28.56
N ILE A 11 86.62 50.29 -27.84
CA ILE A 11 86.42 49.06 -27.16
C ILE A 11 85.81 48.05 -28.16
N PRO A 12 86.32 46.79 -28.21
CA PRO A 12 85.79 45.81 -29.19
C PRO A 12 84.40 45.32 -28.78
N GLY A 13 83.53 45.28 -29.78
CA GLY A 13 82.11 44.97 -29.65
C GLY A 13 81.81 43.59 -29.08
N CYS A 14 81.05 43.63 -28.02
CA CYS A 14 80.38 42.44 -27.48
C CYS A 14 79.28 42.00 -28.47
N ARG A 15 79.49 40.86 -29.18
CA ARG A 15 78.46 40.24 -30.02
C ARG A 15 77.38 39.64 -29.08
N ALA A 16 76.24 40.30 -29.00
CA ALA A 16 75.01 39.73 -28.42
C ALA A 16 74.58 38.53 -29.28
N ARG A 17 74.79 37.37 -28.73
CA ARG A 17 74.28 36.11 -29.28
C ARG A 17 72.75 36.17 -29.23
N ARG A 18 72.12 36.43 -30.36
CA ARG A 18 70.62 36.25 -30.53
C ARG A 18 70.33 34.76 -30.34
N LEU A 19 69.82 34.44 -29.16
CA LEU A 19 69.12 33.17 -28.97
C LEU A 19 67.87 33.20 -29.84
N GLY A 20 67.90 32.47 -30.92
CA GLY A 20 66.75 32.32 -31.79
C GLY A 20 65.57 31.66 -30.98
N PRO A 21 64.32 31.93 -31.31
CA PRO A 21 63.20 31.28 -30.66
C PRO A 21 63.21 29.82 -31.09
N THR A 22 63.85 28.97 -30.29
CA THR A 22 63.81 27.52 -30.46
C THR A 22 62.42 27.00 -30.06
N ALA A 23 61.67 26.57 -31.07
CA ALA A 23 60.75 25.44 -31.06
C ALA A 23 59.93 25.16 -29.78
N VAL A 24 59.02 26.10 -29.38
CA VAL A 24 57.98 25.85 -28.37
C VAL A 24 56.65 25.41 -29.05
N ARG A 25 56.62 25.26 -30.36
CA ARG A 25 55.40 24.97 -31.13
C ARG A 25 54.78 23.61 -30.86
N GLY A 26 55.53 22.57 -30.46
CA GLY A 26 55.01 21.23 -30.19
C GLY A 26 54.42 21.08 -28.78
N VAL A 27 54.98 21.74 -27.79
CA VAL A 27 54.53 21.66 -26.40
C VAL A 27 53.17 22.36 -26.18
N ALA A 28 52.97 23.49 -26.85
CA ALA A 28 51.70 24.22 -26.78
C ALA A 28 50.52 23.39 -27.31
N LEU A 29 50.68 22.63 -28.40
CA LEU A 29 49.65 21.77 -28.93
C LEU A 29 49.27 20.63 -27.97
N ILE A 30 50.28 20.01 -27.35
CA ILE A 30 50.08 18.95 -26.35
C ILE A 30 49.37 19.52 -25.11
N ALA A 31 49.74 20.69 -24.63
CA ALA A 31 49.10 21.35 -23.51
C ALA A 31 47.61 21.66 -23.81
N VAL A 32 47.31 22.18 -24.99
CA VAL A 32 45.91 22.42 -25.43
C VAL A 32 45.12 21.13 -25.51
N LEU A 33 45.71 20.05 -26.04
CA LEU A 33 45.05 18.72 -26.10
C LEU A 33 44.73 18.19 -24.70
N TRP A 34 45.66 18.33 -23.75
CA TRP A 34 45.43 17.94 -22.34
C TRP A 34 44.35 18.78 -21.69
N ILE A 35 44.31 20.08 -21.92
CA ILE A 35 43.25 20.97 -21.39
C ILE A 35 41.91 20.57 -21.96
N VAL A 36 41.80 20.35 -23.26
CA VAL A 36 40.56 19.90 -23.90
C VAL A 36 40.10 18.55 -23.36
N ALA A 37 41.04 17.59 -23.22
CA ALA A 37 40.71 16.28 -22.62
C ALA A 37 40.23 16.42 -21.17
N LEU A 38 40.88 17.24 -20.35
CA LEU A 38 40.47 17.50 -18.99
C LEU A 38 39.07 18.13 -18.91
N LEU A 39 38.82 19.17 -19.74
CA LEU A 39 37.51 19.82 -19.82
C LEU A 39 36.43 18.88 -20.27
N THR A 40 36.74 17.99 -21.20
CA THR A 40 35.80 16.97 -21.69
C THR A 40 35.44 16.00 -20.57
N VAL A 41 36.39 15.53 -19.77
CA VAL A 41 36.14 14.62 -18.62
C VAL A 41 35.28 15.32 -17.56
N ILE A 42 35.63 16.59 -17.21
CA ILE A 42 34.87 17.40 -16.24
C ILE A 42 33.41 17.61 -16.77
N GLY A 43 33.27 17.99 -18.04
CA GLY A 43 31.98 18.21 -18.68
C GLY A 43 31.14 16.95 -18.75
N ALA A 44 31.75 15.80 -19.04
CA ALA A 44 31.08 14.50 -19.02
C ALA A 44 30.61 14.11 -17.61
N GLY A 45 31.45 14.30 -16.58
CA GLY A 45 31.07 14.09 -15.18
C GLY A 45 29.88 14.94 -14.78
N PHE A 46 29.93 16.23 -15.05
CA PHE A 46 28.83 17.14 -14.76
C PHE A 46 27.53 16.78 -15.49
N ALA A 47 27.64 16.36 -16.74
CA ALA A 47 26.46 15.93 -17.54
C ALA A 47 25.82 14.65 -16.98
N LEU A 48 26.62 13.73 -16.41
CA LEU A 48 26.12 12.51 -15.77
C LEU A 48 25.42 12.85 -14.46
N ASP A 49 25.99 13.70 -13.61
CA ASP A 49 25.39 14.15 -12.36
C ASP A 49 24.05 14.86 -12.59
N MET A 50 23.99 15.77 -13.56
CA MET A 50 22.76 16.46 -13.95
C MET A 50 21.66 15.50 -14.43
N ARG A 51 22.02 14.44 -15.17
CA ARG A 51 21.06 13.43 -15.60
C ARG A 51 20.50 12.63 -14.40
N THR A 52 21.38 12.24 -13.47
CA THR A 52 20.96 11.50 -12.27
C THR A 52 20.04 12.35 -11.41
N GLU A 53 20.39 13.60 -11.14
CA GLU A 53 19.55 14.52 -10.38
C GLU A 53 18.19 14.78 -11.04
N THR A 54 18.19 14.97 -12.36
CA THR A 54 16.95 15.13 -13.13
C THR A 54 16.06 13.89 -13.03
N THR A 55 16.65 12.70 -13.11
CA THR A 55 15.90 11.42 -13.00
C THR A 55 15.30 11.28 -11.62
N LEU A 56 16.08 11.48 -10.55
CA LEU A 56 15.60 11.42 -9.16
C LEU A 56 14.46 12.42 -8.91
N THR A 57 14.61 13.65 -9.37
CA THR A 57 13.56 14.68 -9.26
C THR A 57 12.28 14.25 -9.98
N GLN A 58 12.41 13.64 -11.16
CA GLN A 58 11.27 13.15 -11.92
C GLN A 58 10.58 11.97 -11.24
N GLU A 59 11.32 11.06 -10.61
CA GLU A 59 10.78 9.93 -9.85
C GLU A 59 10.04 10.40 -8.60
N LEU A 60 10.61 11.33 -7.83
CA LEU A 60 9.96 11.94 -6.67
C LEU A 60 8.66 12.66 -7.07
N LEU A 61 8.69 13.42 -8.15
CA LEU A 61 7.49 14.10 -8.66
C LEU A 61 6.43 13.13 -9.17
N ALA A 62 6.84 12.03 -9.82
CA ALA A 62 5.92 10.98 -10.26
C ALA A 62 5.27 10.27 -9.06
N GLY A 63 6.04 9.96 -8.02
CA GLY A 63 5.55 9.40 -6.76
C GLY A 63 4.55 10.33 -6.05
N ALA A 64 4.88 11.62 -5.92
CA ALA A 64 3.98 12.61 -5.33
C ALA A 64 2.67 12.76 -6.12
N ARG A 65 2.73 12.74 -7.43
CA ARG A 65 1.54 12.78 -8.30
C ARG A 65 0.69 11.51 -8.19
N ALA A 66 1.32 10.34 -8.13
CA ALA A 66 0.62 9.07 -7.92
C ALA A 66 -0.12 9.08 -6.59
N ARG A 67 0.54 9.54 -5.52
CA ARG A 67 -0.06 9.69 -4.20
C ARG A 67 -1.27 10.64 -4.22
N ALA A 68 -1.12 11.84 -4.75
CA ALA A 68 -2.23 12.80 -4.86
C ALA A 68 -3.41 12.24 -5.68
N ALA A 69 -3.15 11.44 -6.72
CA ALA A 69 -4.18 10.78 -7.49
C ALA A 69 -4.87 9.66 -6.70
N ALA A 70 -4.13 8.87 -5.90
CA ALA A 70 -4.70 7.86 -5.00
C ALA A 70 -5.55 8.51 -3.90
N GLU A 71 -5.08 9.59 -3.28
CA GLU A 71 -5.87 10.39 -2.31
C GLU A 71 -7.18 10.90 -2.93
N ALA A 72 -7.13 11.42 -4.17
CA ALA A 72 -8.33 11.82 -4.89
C ALA A 72 -9.29 10.63 -5.11
N GLY A 73 -8.76 9.42 -5.32
CA GLY A 73 -9.53 8.17 -5.39
C GLY A 73 -10.24 7.86 -4.07
N VAL A 74 -9.56 8.02 -2.94
CA VAL A 74 -10.16 7.86 -1.61
C VAL A 74 -11.31 8.84 -1.42
N PHE A 75 -11.12 10.13 -1.71
CA PHE A 75 -12.20 11.12 -1.61
C PHE A 75 -13.36 10.84 -2.56
N ARG A 76 -13.08 10.26 -3.74
CA ARG A 76 -14.13 9.78 -4.64
C ARG A 76 -14.95 8.65 -4.00
N GLY A 77 -14.31 7.67 -3.36
CA GLY A 77 -14.98 6.59 -2.63
C GLY A 77 -15.78 7.11 -1.44
N ILE A 78 -15.25 8.07 -0.68
CA ILE A 78 -15.98 8.73 0.42
C ILE A 78 -17.25 9.40 -0.11
N TRP A 79 -17.17 10.12 -1.22
CA TRP A 79 -18.33 10.76 -1.82
C TRP A 79 -19.40 9.73 -2.23
N GLU A 80 -19.00 8.57 -2.75
CA GLU A 80 -19.91 7.46 -3.07
C GLU A 80 -20.61 6.92 -1.81
N ALA A 81 -19.85 6.69 -0.74
CA ALA A 81 -20.40 6.21 0.53
C ALA A 81 -21.41 7.19 1.15
N LEU A 82 -21.23 8.49 0.92
CA LEU A 82 -22.07 9.55 1.46
C LEU A 82 -23.31 9.88 0.63
N LYS A 83 -23.52 9.30 -0.55
CA LYS A 83 -24.72 9.55 -1.35
C LYS A 83 -25.98 9.20 -0.54
N PRO A 84 -27.00 10.07 -0.48
CA PRO A 84 -28.23 9.79 0.28
C PRO A 84 -29.00 8.58 -0.26
N ASP A 85 -29.10 8.47 -1.57
CA ASP A 85 -29.78 7.37 -2.23
C ASP A 85 -28.85 6.15 -2.31
N ARG A 86 -29.13 5.13 -1.50
CA ARG A 86 -28.36 3.87 -1.45
C ARG A 86 -28.33 3.14 -2.80
N ARG A 87 -29.39 3.25 -3.62
CA ARG A 87 -29.48 2.64 -4.94
C ARG A 87 -28.52 3.23 -5.96
N ARG A 88 -28.05 4.46 -5.71
CA ARG A 88 -27.10 5.19 -6.55
C ARG A 88 -25.69 5.16 -6.00
N ARG A 89 -25.45 4.45 -4.89
CA ARG A 89 -24.11 4.22 -4.36
C ARG A 89 -23.43 3.11 -5.13
N TRP A 90 -22.14 3.12 -5.12
CA TRP A 90 -21.40 1.93 -5.49
C TRP A 90 -21.69 0.80 -4.52
N ARG A 91 -21.68 -0.43 -5.00
CA ARG A 91 -21.67 -1.60 -4.13
C ARG A 91 -20.44 -1.56 -3.25
N ALA A 92 -20.63 -1.72 -1.94
CA ALA A 92 -19.56 -1.64 -0.96
C ALA A 92 -19.05 -3.05 -0.57
N ASP A 93 -18.73 -3.87 -1.56
CA ASP A 93 -18.31 -5.26 -1.44
C ASP A 93 -16.84 -5.51 -1.81
N GLY A 94 -16.06 -4.44 -1.87
CA GLY A 94 -14.66 -4.51 -2.25
C GLY A 94 -14.39 -4.62 -3.76
N THR A 95 -15.42 -4.64 -4.59
CA THR A 95 -15.23 -4.68 -6.05
C THR A 95 -14.45 -3.46 -6.53
N GLU A 96 -13.38 -3.72 -7.29
CA GLU A 96 -12.53 -2.67 -7.85
C GLU A 96 -13.21 -1.95 -9.01
N ARG A 97 -13.12 -0.63 -9.00
CA ARG A 97 -13.62 0.25 -10.06
C ARG A 97 -12.50 1.08 -10.64
N ARG A 98 -12.51 1.21 -11.96
CA ARG A 98 -11.55 2.06 -12.66
C ARG A 98 -12.11 3.46 -12.80
N TRP A 99 -11.36 4.42 -12.30
CA TRP A 99 -11.69 5.82 -12.39
C TRP A 99 -10.54 6.59 -13.03
N SER A 100 -10.85 7.53 -13.91
CA SER A 100 -9.86 8.40 -14.52
C SER A 100 -9.89 9.76 -13.84
N PHE A 101 -8.78 10.15 -13.26
CA PHE A 101 -8.58 11.47 -12.68
C PHE A 101 -7.51 12.22 -13.46
N ARG A 102 -7.92 13.21 -14.26
CA ARG A 102 -7.05 13.87 -15.23
C ARG A 102 -6.41 12.84 -16.18
N SER A 103 -5.07 12.75 -16.18
CA SER A 103 -4.29 11.79 -16.98
C SER A 103 -3.93 10.51 -16.20
N TYR A 104 -4.42 10.34 -14.95
CA TYR A 104 -4.08 9.22 -14.10
C TYR A 104 -5.19 8.17 -14.11
N ARG A 105 -4.80 6.91 -14.09
CA ARG A 105 -5.71 5.79 -13.84
C ARG A 105 -5.70 5.47 -12.36
N VAL A 106 -6.87 5.45 -11.76
CA VAL A 106 -7.08 5.14 -10.35
C VAL A 106 -8.03 3.95 -10.26
N THR A 107 -7.61 2.93 -9.54
CA THR A 107 -8.48 1.81 -9.15
C THR A 107 -8.96 2.09 -7.75
N ILE A 108 -10.29 2.02 -7.52
CA ILE A 108 -10.91 2.31 -6.23
C ILE A 108 -11.75 1.12 -5.83
N ALA A 109 -11.58 0.62 -4.61
CA ALA A 109 -12.44 -0.36 -3.98
C ALA A 109 -13.11 0.26 -2.75
N LEU A 110 -14.42 0.06 -2.63
CA LEU A 110 -15.22 0.48 -1.49
C LEU A 110 -15.72 -0.78 -0.79
N GLN A 111 -15.40 -0.96 0.49
CA GLN A 111 -15.82 -2.08 1.30
C GLN A 111 -16.55 -1.58 2.55
N ASP A 112 -17.77 -2.04 2.76
CA ASP A 112 -18.46 -1.91 4.05
C ASP A 112 -17.86 -2.91 5.04
N GLU A 113 -17.47 -2.44 6.20
CA GLU A 113 -16.83 -3.29 7.22
C GLU A 113 -17.77 -4.35 7.78
N GLY A 114 -19.09 -4.19 7.68
CA GLY A 114 -20.08 -5.19 8.05
C GLY A 114 -20.07 -6.46 7.16
N GLY A 115 -19.40 -6.41 6.01
CA GLY A 115 -19.16 -7.59 5.17
C GLY A 115 -17.93 -8.42 5.58
N ARG A 116 -17.15 -7.96 6.57
CA ARG A 116 -15.97 -8.64 7.10
C ARG A 116 -16.21 -9.23 8.48
N ILE A 117 -15.44 -10.23 8.85
CA ILE A 117 -15.50 -10.86 10.18
C ILE A 117 -14.79 -9.96 11.19
N ASP A 118 -15.51 -9.55 12.22
CA ASP A 118 -14.94 -8.72 13.28
C ASP A 118 -14.16 -9.58 14.29
N LEU A 119 -12.89 -9.25 14.51
CA LEU A 119 -12.01 -9.97 15.43
C LEU A 119 -12.48 -9.88 16.89
N ASN A 120 -13.16 -8.80 17.25
CA ASN A 120 -13.60 -8.57 18.63
C ASN A 120 -14.99 -9.16 18.91
N SER A 121 -15.89 -9.15 17.93
CA SER A 121 -17.29 -9.55 18.08
C SER A 121 -17.63 -10.88 17.43
N GLY A 122 -16.86 -11.32 16.45
CA GLY A 122 -17.07 -12.58 15.73
C GLY A 122 -16.92 -13.79 16.66
N SER A 123 -17.81 -14.78 16.46
CA SER A 123 -17.76 -16.02 17.25
C SER A 123 -16.53 -16.88 16.88
N GLY A 124 -16.08 -17.71 17.83
CA GLY A 124 -15.01 -18.68 17.57
C GLY A 124 -15.37 -19.65 16.44
N GLU A 125 -16.65 -20.01 16.31
CA GLU A 125 -17.14 -20.85 15.21
C GLU A 125 -16.97 -20.17 13.83
N LEU A 126 -17.24 -18.85 13.74
CA LEU A 126 -17.08 -18.08 12.52
C LEU A 126 -15.60 -17.92 12.15
N LEU A 127 -14.74 -17.63 13.14
CA LEU A 127 -13.28 -17.61 12.96
C LEU A 127 -12.75 -18.97 12.53
N GLY A 128 -13.25 -20.06 13.14
CA GLY A 128 -12.94 -21.43 12.76
C GLY A 128 -13.32 -21.74 11.30
N ALA A 129 -14.50 -21.30 10.87
CA ALA A 129 -14.95 -21.46 9.48
C ALA A 129 -14.01 -20.73 8.48
N LEU A 130 -13.57 -19.51 8.83
CA LEU A 130 -12.59 -18.78 8.03
C LEU A 130 -11.25 -19.53 7.92
N LEU A 131 -10.77 -20.09 9.03
CA LEU A 131 -9.52 -20.87 9.06
C LEU A 131 -9.66 -22.16 8.25
N THR A 132 -10.80 -22.85 8.33
CA THR A 132 -11.10 -24.04 7.51
C THR A 132 -11.08 -23.71 6.02
N ALA A 133 -11.74 -22.64 5.61
CA ALA A 133 -11.75 -22.17 4.22
C ALA A 133 -10.34 -21.80 3.69
N ASN A 134 -9.39 -21.53 4.61
CA ASN A 134 -7.99 -21.30 4.30
C ASN A 134 -7.10 -22.54 4.44
N GLY A 135 -7.68 -23.75 4.61
CA GLY A 135 -6.96 -25.00 4.62
C GLY A 135 -6.21 -25.27 5.93
N ILE A 136 -6.68 -24.75 7.05
CA ILE A 136 -6.06 -24.99 8.36
C ILE A 136 -6.70 -26.24 8.98
N GLU A 137 -5.88 -27.21 9.33
CA GLU A 137 -6.26 -28.47 9.95
C GLU A 137 -6.88 -28.28 11.33
N ASP A 138 -7.70 -29.24 11.77
CA ASP A 138 -8.56 -29.13 12.94
C ASP A 138 -7.84 -28.78 14.24
N GLU A 139 -6.74 -29.47 14.54
CA GLU A 139 -5.96 -29.21 15.77
C GLU A 139 -5.38 -27.80 15.78
N ARG A 140 -4.74 -27.41 14.69
CA ARG A 140 -4.16 -26.06 14.55
C ARG A 140 -5.24 -24.97 14.51
N ARG A 141 -6.40 -25.29 13.91
CA ARG A 141 -7.55 -24.39 13.85
C ARG A 141 -8.07 -24.12 15.27
N ALA A 142 -8.27 -25.17 16.07
CA ALA A 142 -8.72 -25.04 17.45
C ALA A 142 -7.74 -24.17 18.28
N ALA A 143 -6.44 -24.44 18.17
CA ALA A 143 -5.43 -23.67 18.85
C ALA A 143 -5.43 -22.18 18.42
N LEU A 144 -5.56 -21.87 17.14
CA LEU A 144 -5.62 -20.48 16.67
C LEU A 144 -6.90 -19.76 17.09
N VAL A 145 -8.06 -20.44 17.06
CA VAL A 145 -9.32 -19.86 17.51
C VAL A 145 -9.24 -19.51 18.98
N ASP A 146 -8.81 -20.46 19.83
CA ASP A 146 -8.71 -20.26 21.26
C ASP A 146 -7.68 -19.14 21.59
N ALA A 147 -6.51 -19.16 20.93
CA ALA A 147 -5.50 -18.10 21.11
C ALA A 147 -5.97 -16.70 20.65
N ILE A 148 -6.87 -16.60 19.64
CA ILE A 148 -7.49 -15.33 19.27
C ILE A 148 -8.51 -14.88 20.31
N GLN A 149 -9.21 -15.82 20.95
CA GLN A 149 -10.16 -15.52 22.02
C GLN A 149 -9.44 -15.07 23.30
N ASP A 150 -8.42 -15.82 23.73
CA ASP A 150 -7.57 -15.47 24.87
C ASP A 150 -6.89 -14.10 24.67
N TRP A 151 -6.42 -13.80 23.43
CA TRP A 151 -5.83 -12.49 23.13
C TRP A 151 -6.77 -11.32 23.42
N ARG A 152 -8.07 -11.48 23.20
CA ARG A 152 -9.05 -10.39 23.25
C ARG A 152 -9.91 -10.32 24.49
N ASP A 153 -9.98 -11.39 25.30
CA ASP A 153 -10.71 -11.36 26.56
C ASP A 153 -9.90 -10.65 27.66
N ALA A 154 -10.46 -10.47 28.80
CA ALA A 154 -9.87 -9.65 29.87
C ALA A 154 -9.43 -10.47 31.09
N ASP A 155 -9.44 -11.79 30.96
CA ASP A 155 -9.01 -12.67 32.04
C ASP A 155 -7.80 -13.50 31.59
N ASP A 156 -7.08 -14.11 32.55
CA ASP A 156 -5.88 -14.91 32.31
C ASP A 156 -6.23 -16.42 32.19
N ALA A 157 -7.50 -16.76 31.95
CA ALA A 157 -7.95 -18.14 31.92
C ALA A 157 -7.77 -18.73 30.51
N ARG A 158 -6.68 -19.45 30.33
CA ARG A 158 -6.35 -20.09 29.03
C ARG A 158 -7.47 -20.98 28.52
N GLY A 159 -7.91 -20.75 27.28
CA GLY A 159 -8.77 -21.66 26.52
C GLY A 159 -8.18 -23.07 26.39
N ALA A 160 -9.00 -24.06 26.05
CA ALA A 160 -8.57 -25.47 26.03
C ALA A 160 -7.31 -25.73 25.18
N ASN A 161 -7.17 -25.03 24.05
CA ASN A 161 -6.01 -25.08 23.15
C ASN A 161 -5.37 -23.71 22.95
N GLY A 162 -5.73 -22.73 23.79
CA GLY A 162 -5.36 -21.34 23.65
C GLY A 162 -3.97 -21.01 24.23
N ALA A 163 -3.68 -19.74 24.38
CA ALA A 163 -2.38 -19.27 24.82
C ALA A 163 -2.50 -17.97 25.63
N GLU A 164 -2.00 -18.01 26.84
CA GLU A 164 -1.84 -16.89 27.74
C GLU A 164 -0.35 -16.57 27.98
N ASP A 165 -0.04 -15.65 28.86
CA ASP A 165 1.32 -15.21 29.17
C ASP A 165 2.36 -16.36 29.29
N PRO A 166 2.07 -17.49 29.99
CA PRO A 166 3.04 -18.58 30.12
C PRO A 166 3.41 -19.22 28.76
N GLU A 167 2.45 -19.39 27.84
CA GLU A 167 2.67 -20.00 26.53
C GLU A 167 3.48 -19.05 25.64
N TYR A 168 3.21 -17.76 25.68
CA TYR A 168 3.99 -16.76 24.95
C TYR A 168 5.44 -16.71 25.46
N GLN A 169 5.65 -16.78 26.79
CA GLN A 169 6.98 -16.83 27.40
C GLN A 169 7.73 -18.10 27.03
N ALA A 170 7.05 -19.26 27.00
CA ALA A 170 7.64 -20.54 26.59
C ALA A 170 8.15 -20.51 25.15
N GLU A 171 7.50 -19.74 24.26
CA GLU A 171 7.94 -19.48 22.89
C GLU A 171 8.98 -18.34 22.78
N GLY A 172 9.47 -17.83 23.92
CA GLY A 172 10.51 -16.80 23.97
C GLY A 172 10.02 -15.39 23.60
N ARG A 173 8.72 -15.14 23.66
CA ARG A 173 8.16 -13.81 23.43
C ARG A 173 8.26 -12.96 24.67
N ALA A 174 8.58 -11.67 24.50
CA ALA A 174 8.72 -10.74 25.63
C ALA A 174 7.37 -10.23 26.16
N ALA A 175 6.31 -10.28 25.34
CA ALA A 175 4.95 -9.90 25.70
C ALA A 175 4.05 -11.13 25.61
N GLY A 176 3.07 -11.23 26.49
CA GLY A 176 2.04 -12.25 26.50
C GLY A 176 0.82 -11.92 25.65
N ALA A 177 -0.33 -12.49 26.01
CA ALA A 177 -1.62 -12.10 25.46
C ALA A 177 -1.89 -10.62 25.78
N LYS A 178 -2.84 -10.01 25.06
CA LYS A 178 -3.13 -8.58 25.25
C LYS A 178 -4.16 -8.32 26.35
N ASP A 179 -4.98 -9.30 26.67
CA ASP A 179 -6.10 -9.25 27.62
C ASP A 179 -7.06 -8.09 27.30
N GLY A 180 -7.33 -7.92 26.01
CA GLY A 180 -8.18 -6.84 25.54
C GLY A 180 -8.40 -6.80 24.03
N PRO A 181 -9.37 -6.01 23.58
CA PRO A 181 -9.82 -6.02 22.21
C PRO A 181 -8.70 -5.64 21.22
N PHE A 182 -8.74 -6.23 20.03
CA PHE A 182 -7.89 -5.84 18.92
C PHE A 182 -8.16 -4.38 18.52
N ASN A 183 -7.12 -3.56 18.47
CA ASN A 183 -7.20 -2.19 17.93
C ASN A 183 -7.03 -2.17 16.42
N THR A 184 -6.28 -3.13 15.88
CA THR A 184 -6.01 -3.27 14.44
C THR A 184 -5.98 -4.75 14.06
N VAL A 185 -6.33 -5.04 12.80
CA VAL A 185 -6.18 -6.40 12.26
C VAL A 185 -4.72 -6.88 12.28
N ALA A 186 -3.77 -5.94 12.19
CA ALA A 186 -2.34 -6.27 12.19
C ALA A 186 -1.85 -6.90 13.51
N GLU A 187 -2.53 -6.64 14.64
CA GLU A 187 -2.23 -7.28 15.93
C GLU A 187 -2.38 -8.80 15.87
N LEU A 188 -3.18 -9.33 14.94
CA LEU A 188 -3.31 -10.77 14.74
C LEU A 188 -1.98 -11.46 14.46
N GLN A 189 -0.98 -10.75 13.93
CA GLN A 189 0.38 -11.30 13.76
C GLN A 189 1.11 -11.55 15.08
N GLN A 190 0.62 -10.99 16.18
CA GLN A 190 1.18 -11.19 17.51
C GLN A 190 0.57 -12.40 18.22
N VAL A 191 -0.60 -12.87 17.78
CA VAL A 191 -1.26 -14.06 18.33
C VAL A 191 -0.38 -15.29 18.13
N LEU A 192 -0.28 -16.13 19.15
CA LEU A 192 0.53 -17.33 19.10
C LEU A 192 0.04 -18.29 18.00
N GLY A 193 0.95 -18.91 17.27
CA GLY A 193 0.63 -19.79 16.14
C GLY A 193 0.31 -19.08 14.82
N MET A 194 0.11 -17.75 14.82
CA MET A 194 -0.13 -16.97 13.60
C MET A 194 1.15 -16.75 12.82
N SER A 195 1.20 -17.20 11.57
CA SER A 195 2.29 -16.91 10.66
C SER A 195 1.97 -15.71 9.76
N ARG A 196 3.01 -14.99 9.33
CA ARG A 196 2.84 -13.86 8.39
C ARG A 196 2.06 -14.27 7.14
N ARG A 197 2.39 -15.42 6.54
CA ARG A 197 1.70 -15.93 5.35
C ARG A 197 0.21 -16.22 5.60
N LEU A 198 -0.14 -16.74 6.77
CA LEU A 198 -1.53 -16.97 7.13
C LEU A 198 -2.25 -15.64 7.35
N TYR A 199 -1.64 -14.73 8.11
CA TYR A 199 -2.16 -13.38 8.29
C TYR A 199 -2.48 -12.68 6.96
N GLU A 200 -1.55 -12.68 6.01
CA GLU A 200 -1.75 -12.05 4.68
C GLU A 200 -2.96 -12.62 3.91
N ARG A 201 -3.30 -13.89 4.12
CA ARG A 201 -4.49 -14.53 3.54
C ARG A 201 -5.78 -14.17 4.27
N LEU A 202 -5.72 -14.05 5.60
CA LEU A 202 -6.88 -13.78 6.44
C LEU A 202 -7.25 -12.30 6.52
N ALA A 203 -6.26 -11.41 6.53
CA ALA A 203 -6.43 -9.99 6.77
C ALA A 203 -7.50 -9.31 5.87
N PRO A 204 -7.64 -9.64 4.57
CA PRO A 204 -8.69 -9.07 3.73
C PRO A 204 -10.11 -9.43 4.16
N ALA A 205 -10.29 -10.55 4.89
CA ALA A 205 -11.59 -11.01 5.40
C ALA A 205 -11.94 -10.47 6.79
N LEU A 206 -11.00 -9.81 7.46
CA LEU A 206 -11.09 -9.42 8.87
C LEU A 206 -11.26 -7.90 9.05
N THR A 207 -11.89 -7.53 10.16
CA THR A 207 -12.03 -6.15 10.63
C THR A 207 -11.98 -6.09 12.16
N VAL A 208 -11.85 -4.87 12.69
CA VAL A 208 -12.04 -4.55 14.12
C VAL A 208 -13.09 -3.44 14.31
N HIS A 209 -13.81 -3.11 13.25
CA HIS A 209 -14.63 -1.90 13.22
C HIS A 209 -16.13 -2.15 13.06
N SER A 210 -16.56 -3.34 12.62
CA SER A 210 -17.97 -3.61 12.35
C SER A 210 -18.79 -3.79 13.62
N HIS A 211 -18.19 -4.33 14.67
CA HIS A 211 -18.83 -4.71 15.94
C HIS A 211 -20.04 -5.65 15.75
N LEU A 212 -20.10 -6.36 14.61
CA LEU A 212 -21.15 -7.33 14.31
C LEU A 212 -20.68 -8.71 14.74
N PRO A 213 -21.57 -9.54 15.34
CA PRO A 213 -21.25 -10.92 15.70
C PRO A 213 -21.18 -11.86 14.47
N GLY A 214 -21.77 -11.45 13.37
CA GLY A 214 -21.77 -12.12 12.06
C GLY A 214 -21.38 -11.15 10.96
N VAL A 215 -21.68 -11.52 9.72
CA VAL A 215 -21.34 -10.73 8.52
C VAL A 215 -22.57 -10.51 7.64
N ASP A 216 -22.58 -9.38 6.93
CA ASP A 216 -23.56 -9.12 5.89
C ASP A 216 -23.09 -9.73 4.56
N ALA A 217 -23.70 -10.86 4.20
CA ALA A 217 -23.29 -11.62 3.03
C ALA A 217 -23.51 -10.89 1.69
N GLN A 218 -24.36 -9.85 1.63
CA GLN A 218 -24.58 -9.07 0.41
C GLN A 218 -23.36 -8.25 0.02
N ILE A 219 -22.61 -7.80 1.03
CA ILE A 219 -21.43 -6.95 0.90
C ILE A 219 -20.14 -7.66 1.32
N ALA A 220 -20.23 -8.94 1.65
CA ALA A 220 -19.07 -9.74 2.04
C ALA A 220 -18.12 -9.97 0.85
N PRO A 221 -16.81 -9.87 1.07
CA PRO A 221 -15.82 -10.22 0.06
C PRO A 221 -15.81 -11.75 -0.19
N PRO A 222 -15.31 -12.21 -1.36
CA PRO A 222 -15.30 -13.62 -1.72
C PRO A 222 -14.64 -14.54 -0.67
N SER A 223 -13.61 -14.06 0.01
CA SER A 223 -12.91 -14.81 1.08
C SER A 223 -13.82 -15.11 2.27
N VAL A 224 -14.69 -14.17 2.64
CA VAL A 224 -15.68 -14.35 3.71
C VAL A 224 -16.80 -15.27 3.24
N LEU A 225 -17.33 -15.10 2.03
CA LEU A 225 -18.38 -15.95 1.50
C LEU A 225 -17.95 -17.41 1.45
N ARG A 226 -16.69 -17.71 1.09
CA ARG A 226 -16.15 -19.08 1.15
C ARG A 226 -16.13 -19.65 2.56
N ALA A 227 -15.92 -18.82 3.58
CA ALA A 227 -15.98 -19.27 4.97
C ALA A 227 -17.39 -19.56 5.46
N LEU A 228 -18.39 -18.89 4.87
CA LEU A 228 -19.80 -19.08 5.24
C LEU A 228 -20.46 -20.30 4.58
N VAL A 229 -19.89 -20.82 3.53
CA VAL A 229 -20.45 -21.91 2.75
C VAL A 229 -19.83 -23.24 3.18
N THR A 230 -20.67 -24.21 3.53
CA THR A 230 -20.26 -25.55 3.97
C THR A 230 -21.07 -26.63 3.25
N GLY A 231 -20.45 -27.78 2.96
CA GLY A 231 -21.10 -28.95 2.38
C GLY A 231 -20.72 -29.20 0.91
N ASP A 232 -20.89 -30.46 0.50
CA ASP A 232 -20.59 -30.92 -0.85
C ASP A 232 -21.52 -30.26 -1.89
N GLY A 233 -20.94 -29.77 -2.98
CA GLY A 233 -21.68 -29.14 -4.09
C GLY A 233 -21.99 -27.65 -3.91
N SER A 234 -21.77 -27.09 -2.73
CA SER A 234 -21.99 -25.65 -2.46
C SER A 234 -20.93 -24.75 -3.04
N GLU A 235 -19.71 -25.24 -3.25
CA GLU A 235 -18.59 -24.48 -3.81
C GLU A 235 -18.86 -24.04 -5.27
N GLY A 236 -19.41 -24.93 -6.09
CA GLY A 236 -19.81 -24.63 -7.47
C GLY A 236 -20.88 -23.54 -7.55
N ALA A 237 -21.88 -23.60 -6.66
CA ALA A 237 -22.96 -22.62 -6.60
C ALA A 237 -22.41 -21.24 -6.13
N LEU A 238 -21.45 -21.23 -5.20
CA LEU A 238 -20.77 -20.02 -4.76
C LEU A 238 -19.92 -19.41 -5.89
N GLU A 239 -19.14 -20.21 -6.59
CA GLU A 239 -18.33 -19.72 -7.71
C GLU A 239 -19.22 -19.13 -8.83
N GLN A 240 -20.36 -19.79 -9.13
CA GLN A 240 -21.34 -19.24 -10.07
C GLN A 240 -21.89 -17.89 -9.58
N PHE A 241 -22.29 -17.80 -8.32
CA PHE A 241 -22.76 -16.54 -7.72
C PHE A 241 -21.69 -15.43 -7.80
N LEU A 242 -20.43 -15.76 -7.52
CA LEU A 242 -19.33 -14.79 -7.61
C LEU A 242 -19.07 -14.35 -9.06
N GLU A 243 -19.23 -15.24 -10.03
CA GLU A 243 -19.08 -14.92 -11.45
C GLU A 243 -20.22 -14.05 -11.95
N ASP A 244 -21.49 -14.39 -11.61
CA ASP A 244 -22.66 -13.56 -11.93
C ASP A 244 -22.51 -12.16 -11.34
N LYS A 245 -22.03 -12.09 -10.09
CA LYS A 245 -21.76 -10.81 -9.40
C LYS A 245 -20.68 -9.95 -10.08
N LYS A 246 -19.68 -10.57 -10.75
CA LYS A 246 -18.68 -9.84 -11.53
C LYS A 246 -19.23 -9.27 -12.83
N GLN A 247 -20.24 -9.93 -13.42
CA GLN A 247 -20.86 -9.50 -14.68
C GLN A 247 -21.87 -8.37 -14.48
N GLU A 248 -22.37 -8.19 -13.26
CA GLU A 248 -23.21 -7.04 -12.92
C GLU A 248 -22.43 -5.74 -13.02
N ASP A 249 -23.11 -4.66 -13.50
CA ASP A 249 -22.51 -3.33 -13.56
C ASP A 249 -22.17 -2.85 -12.13
N PRO A 250 -20.88 -2.69 -11.80
CA PRO A 250 -20.47 -2.28 -10.46
C PRO A 250 -20.93 -0.88 -10.10
N ASP A 251 -21.25 -0.01 -11.08
CA ASP A 251 -21.71 1.35 -10.84
C ASP A 251 -23.20 1.43 -10.48
N LEU A 252 -23.93 0.32 -10.71
CA LEU A 252 -25.31 0.19 -10.29
C LEU A 252 -25.35 -0.63 -9.00
N ALA A 253 -25.34 0.02 -7.84
CA ALA A 253 -25.83 -0.60 -6.62
C ALA A 253 -27.34 -0.75 -6.75
N GLY A 254 -27.77 -1.56 -7.73
CA GLY A 254 -29.16 -1.94 -7.84
C GLY A 254 -29.60 -2.61 -6.54
N ASP A 255 -30.86 -2.55 -6.24
CA ASP A 255 -31.56 -3.17 -5.11
C ASP A 255 -31.36 -4.70 -5.05
N ALA A 256 -30.39 -5.23 -5.77
CA ALA A 256 -30.28 -6.65 -5.85
C ALA A 256 -29.01 -7.15 -6.53
N ALA A 257 -28.00 -7.37 -5.79
CA ALA A 257 -27.62 -8.78 -5.79
C ALA A 257 -28.73 -9.48 -4.99
N ALA A 258 -29.46 -10.43 -5.59
CA ALA A 258 -30.36 -11.27 -4.83
C ALA A 258 -29.62 -11.73 -3.58
N PRO A 259 -30.25 -11.69 -2.38
CA PRO A 259 -29.52 -12.06 -1.18
C PRO A 259 -28.86 -13.40 -1.42
N PRO A 260 -27.60 -13.61 -1.01
CA PRO A 260 -26.91 -14.88 -1.15
C PRO A 260 -27.64 -16.04 -0.44
N ALA A 261 -28.80 -15.75 0.15
CA ALA A 261 -29.73 -16.74 0.72
C ALA A 261 -30.06 -17.94 -0.20
N ASN A 262 -29.83 -17.82 -1.50
CA ASN A 262 -30.00 -18.91 -2.46
C ASN A 262 -28.73 -19.74 -2.70
N ILE A 263 -27.60 -19.44 -2.02
CA ILE A 263 -26.43 -20.30 -2.11
C ILE A 263 -26.63 -21.54 -1.25
N PRO A 264 -26.68 -22.76 -1.83
CA PRO A 264 -26.77 -23.98 -1.05
C PRO A 264 -25.63 -24.10 -0.05
N GLY A 265 -25.90 -24.52 1.17
CA GLY A 265 -24.87 -24.67 2.21
C GLY A 265 -24.43 -23.38 2.89
N LEU A 266 -25.05 -22.24 2.57
CA LEU A 266 -24.77 -20.99 3.29
C LEU A 266 -25.22 -21.11 4.76
N ASN A 267 -24.27 -20.93 5.68
CA ASN A 267 -24.55 -20.98 7.11
C ASN A 267 -25.19 -19.68 7.60
N THR A 268 -26.52 -19.68 7.68
CA THR A 268 -27.30 -18.50 8.06
C THR A 268 -27.10 -18.06 9.52
N ARG A 269 -26.53 -18.91 10.39
CA ARG A 269 -26.22 -18.55 11.78
C ARG A 269 -25.19 -17.42 11.91
N PHE A 270 -24.35 -17.25 10.89
CA PHE A 270 -23.30 -16.23 10.86
C PHE A 270 -23.73 -14.97 10.12
N LEU A 271 -25.00 -14.88 9.72
CA LEU A 271 -25.46 -13.68 9.01
C LEU A 271 -25.87 -12.57 9.98
N SER A 272 -25.48 -11.38 9.62
CA SER A 272 -25.89 -10.12 10.24
C SER A 272 -26.21 -9.12 9.13
N THR A 273 -26.88 -8.03 9.48
CA THR A 273 -27.16 -6.94 8.53
C THR A 273 -26.30 -5.74 8.89
N SER A 274 -25.58 -5.19 7.91
CA SER A 274 -24.81 -3.97 8.09
C SER A 274 -25.71 -2.73 8.12
N ASN A 275 -25.44 -1.82 9.03
CA ASN A 275 -26.07 -0.51 9.06
C ASN A 275 -25.50 0.44 8.00
N GLY A 276 -24.38 0.08 7.36
CA GLY A 276 -23.70 0.92 6.37
C GLY A 276 -23.10 2.19 7.00
N GLU A 277 -22.42 2.01 8.12
CA GLU A 277 -21.83 3.14 8.86
C GLU A 277 -20.32 3.24 8.67
N ILE A 278 -19.62 2.11 8.51
CA ILE A 278 -18.16 2.09 8.47
C ILE A 278 -17.68 1.47 7.16
N TYR A 279 -16.88 2.24 6.44
CA TYR A 279 -16.37 1.86 5.14
C TYR A 279 -14.85 1.95 5.09
N THR A 280 -14.23 0.98 4.46
CA THR A 280 -12.83 1.07 4.01
C THR A 280 -12.78 1.35 2.53
N ILE A 281 -12.07 2.40 2.17
CA ILE A 281 -11.83 2.82 0.79
C ILE A 281 -10.36 2.59 0.49
N GLN A 282 -10.10 1.80 -0.55
CA GLN A 282 -8.76 1.57 -1.07
C GLN A 282 -8.64 2.22 -2.44
N ALA A 283 -7.59 2.96 -2.66
CA ALA A 283 -7.31 3.58 -3.93
C ALA A 283 -5.86 3.33 -4.36
N MET A 284 -5.70 2.85 -5.58
CA MET A 284 -4.40 2.62 -6.21
C MET A 284 -4.31 3.48 -7.46
N ALA A 285 -3.34 4.37 -7.51
CA ALA A 285 -3.07 5.20 -8.68
C ALA A 285 -1.78 4.79 -9.38
N THR A 286 -1.85 4.69 -10.70
CA THR A 286 -0.70 4.41 -11.55
C THR A 286 -0.44 5.60 -12.48
N VAL A 287 0.76 6.15 -12.40
CA VAL A 287 1.24 7.20 -13.30
C VAL A 287 2.14 6.57 -14.34
N ARG A 288 1.70 6.60 -15.61
CA ARG A 288 2.52 6.15 -16.76
C ARG A 288 3.10 7.36 -17.46
N ARG A 289 4.40 7.32 -17.71
CA ARG A 289 5.09 8.29 -18.56
C ARG A 289 5.86 7.54 -19.63
N SER A 290 5.90 8.07 -20.85
CA SER A 290 6.44 7.35 -22.04
C SER A 290 7.92 6.97 -21.94
N ASN A 291 8.72 7.57 -21.02
CA ASN A 291 10.17 7.34 -20.94
C ASN A 291 10.72 7.27 -19.51
N VAL A 292 9.90 7.15 -18.46
CA VAL A 292 10.36 7.09 -17.05
C VAL A 292 9.55 6.02 -16.32
N ALA A 293 10.15 5.46 -15.26
CA ALA A 293 9.52 4.46 -14.39
C ALA A 293 8.08 4.84 -14.00
N SER A 294 7.19 3.86 -14.08
CA SER A 294 5.81 4.02 -13.62
C SER A 294 5.80 4.16 -12.10
N ALA A 295 5.25 5.24 -11.58
CA ALA A 295 5.00 5.38 -10.16
C ALA A 295 3.63 4.80 -9.81
N VAL A 296 3.58 4.03 -8.72
CA VAL A 296 2.35 3.48 -8.15
C VAL A 296 2.25 3.94 -6.72
N ALA A 297 1.09 4.44 -6.33
CA ALA A 297 0.78 4.78 -4.95
C ALA A 297 -0.53 4.10 -4.52
N HIS A 298 -0.54 3.64 -3.28
CA HIS A 298 -1.70 3.06 -2.62
C HIS A 298 -2.06 3.91 -1.41
N VAL A 299 -3.34 4.21 -1.26
CA VAL A 299 -3.90 4.88 -0.08
C VAL A 299 -5.15 4.13 0.34
N CYS A 300 -5.26 3.92 1.64
CA CYS A 300 -6.41 3.26 2.26
C CYS A 300 -6.93 4.14 3.40
N ALA A 301 -8.23 4.37 3.44
CA ALA A 301 -8.89 5.08 4.52
C ALA A 301 -10.08 4.29 5.04
N THR A 302 -10.16 4.12 6.36
CA THR A 302 -11.36 3.63 7.04
C THR A 302 -12.10 4.82 7.62
N ILE A 303 -13.37 4.97 7.28
CA ILE A 303 -14.21 6.09 7.70
C ILE A 303 -15.46 5.59 8.41
N ARG A 304 -15.96 6.38 9.35
CA ARG A 304 -17.30 6.26 9.89
C ARG A 304 -18.19 7.38 9.32
N VAL A 305 -19.27 7.02 8.68
CA VAL A 305 -20.30 7.95 8.23
C VAL A 305 -21.10 8.42 9.45
N THR A 306 -21.37 9.69 9.52
CA THR A 306 -22.16 10.31 10.61
C THR A 306 -23.39 11.00 10.06
N ASN A 307 -24.41 11.14 10.87
CA ASN A 307 -25.62 11.89 10.48
C ASN A 307 -25.49 13.41 10.72
N GLN A 308 -24.27 13.94 10.89
CA GLN A 308 -24.01 15.32 11.15
C GLN A 308 -23.69 16.10 9.87
N PRO A 309 -24.52 17.07 9.42
CA PRO A 309 -24.30 17.78 8.16
C PRO A 309 -22.96 18.51 8.06
N LYS A 310 -22.44 19.02 9.19
CA LYS A 310 -21.15 19.73 9.25
C LYS A 310 -19.95 18.79 9.32
N ARG A 311 -20.14 17.51 9.65
CA ARG A 311 -19.11 16.49 9.75
C ARG A 311 -19.70 15.16 9.25
N PRO A 312 -19.89 15.00 7.94
CA PRO A 312 -20.60 13.85 7.38
C PRO A 312 -19.85 12.52 7.58
N TYR A 313 -18.57 12.55 7.85
CA TYR A 313 -17.76 11.39 8.18
C TYR A 313 -16.63 11.73 9.15
N THR A 314 -16.07 10.69 9.79
CA THR A 314 -14.85 10.76 10.59
C THR A 314 -13.89 9.72 10.07
N VAL A 315 -12.62 10.07 9.90
CA VAL A 315 -11.55 9.13 9.54
C VAL A 315 -11.13 8.37 10.80
N LEU A 316 -11.24 7.05 10.75
CA LEU A 316 -10.81 6.14 11.82
C LEU A 316 -9.36 5.69 11.60
N ALA A 317 -9.00 5.43 10.34
CA ALA A 317 -7.64 5.05 9.97
C ALA A 317 -7.28 5.62 8.59
N TRP A 318 -6.02 6.01 8.44
CA TRP A 318 -5.44 6.42 7.17
C TRP A 318 -4.08 5.75 7.01
N ARG A 319 -3.90 5.01 5.94
CA ARG A 319 -2.67 4.26 5.66
C ARG A 319 -2.21 4.52 4.24
N GLU A 320 -0.90 4.58 4.07
CA GLU A 320 -0.25 4.79 2.79
C GLU A 320 0.87 3.78 2.61
N GLY A 321 1.10 3.33 1.38
CA GLY A 321 2.14 2.36 1.07
C GLY A 321 1.62 1.08 0.44
N ARG A 322 2.54 0.16 0.14
CA ARG A 322 2.22 -1.13 -0.51
C ARG A 322 1.59 -2.16 0.43
N GLU A 323 1.87 -2.07 1.72
CA GLU A 323 1.37 -3.01 2.74
C GLU A 323 0.11 -2.41 3.38
N LEU A 324 -1.04 -2.54 2.71
CA LEU A 324 -2.31 -1.99 3.20
C LEU A 324 -3.17 -3.03 3.94
N PHE A 325 -2.69 -4.27 4.07
CA PHE A 325 -3.34 -5.36 4.77
C PHE A 325 -2.47 -5.90 5.88
#